data_3261bf831c9cf353d0da4ed95410099d
#
_entry.id   3261bf831c9cf353d0da4ed95410099d
#
_cell.length_a   1.000
_cell.length_b   1.000
_cell.length_c   1.000
_cell.angle_alpha   90.00
_cell.angle_beta   90.00
_cell.angle_gamma   90.00
#
_symmetry.space_group_name_H-M   'P 1'
#
loop_
_entity.id
_entity.type
_entity.pdbx_description
1 polymer ?
#
loop_
_entity_poly.entity_id
_entity_poly.type
_entity_poly.pdbx_seq_one_letter_code
_entity_poly.pdbx_strand_id
1 'polypeptide(L)'
;MSESIDAKQMPVLADLSVVRAMHPGVLTCAPDTSVQRIAELMAGYGIHAVVVFRRDRDGGETPWSVVSDLDLVGAALADESATAGSIAASPVVTVETDDTLARAAQLMVEHDAPHLLVLDADTTHPVGILSTLDVAAAVAGMSVRSGPPRRRRRAGV
;
A
#
# COMPACT_ATOMS: atom_id res chain seq x y z
N MET A 1 -33.54 -9.35 10.97
CA MET A 1 -32.84 -8.63 12.05
C MET A 1 -31.83 -7.69 11.41
N SER A 2 -32.17 -6.44 11.32
CA SER A 2 -31.16 -5.42 10.97
C SER A 2 -30.44 -5.07 12.27
N GLU A 3 -29.24 -5.56 12.45
CA GLU A 3 -28.34 -4.98 13.44
C GLU A 3 -28.08 -3.55 13.00
N SER A 4 -28.62 -2.60 13.74
CA SER A 4 -28.22 -1.21 13.63
C SER A 4 -26.74 -1.16 13.90
N ILE A 5 -25.95 -0.81 12.89
CA ILE A 5 -24.55 -0.46 13.08
C ILE A 5 -24.58 0.74 14.04
N ASP A 6 -24.25 0.46 15.28
CA ASP A 6 -24.29 1.45 16.33
C ASP A 6 -23.30 2.56 15.95
N ALA A 7 -23.82 3.78 15.77
CA ALA A 7 -23.03 4.98 15.45
C ALA A 7 -21.88 5.24 16.47
N LYS A 8 -21.80 4.45 17.53
CA LYS A 8 -20.78 4.48 18.58
C LYS A 8 -19.45 3.80 18.17
N GLN A 9 -19.40 3.07 17.04
CA GLN A 9 -18.18 2.38 16.55
C GLN A 9 -17.37 3.19 15.53
N MET A 10 -17.91 4.30 15.02
CA MET A 10 -17.19 5.18 14.11
C MET A 10 -16.05 6.00 14.76
N PRO A 11 -16.03 6.27 16.08
CA PRO A 11 -14.92 6.94 16.74
C PRO A 11 -13.57 6.23 16.59
N VAL A 12 -13.54 4.91 16.43
CA VAL A 12 -12.31 4.12 16.34
C VAL A 12 -11.40 4.58 15.19
N LEU A 13 -11.95 4.93 14.05
CA LEU A 13 -11.15 5.42 12.91
C LEU A 13 -10.59 6.83 13.14
N ALA A 14 -11.28 7.66 13.91
CA ALA A 14 -10.80 8.99 14.28
C ALA A 14 -9.72 8.97 15.38
N ASP A 15 -9.72 7.94 16.22
CA ASP A 15 -8.83 7.81 17.36
C ASP A 15 -7.54 7.01 17.06
N LEU A 16 -7.51 6.25 15.97
CA LEU A 16 -6.35 5.48 15.56
C LEU A 16 -5.53 6.22 14.51
N SER A 17 -4.22 6.25 14.72
CA SER A 17 -3.28 6.76 13.73
C SER A 17 -2.91 5.68 12.69
N VAL A 18 -2.59 6.13 11.49
CA VAL A 18 -2.16 5.28 10.37
C VAL A 18 -0.99 4.37 10.76
N VAL A 19 0.00 4.89 11.49
CA VAL A 19 1.17 4.11 11.91
C VAL A 19 0.83 2.84 12.69
N ARG A 20 -0.30 2.84 13.39
CA ARG A 20 -0.74 1.68 14.19
C ARG A 20 -1.38 0.58 13.36
N ALA A 21 -1.90 0.90 12.20
CA ALA A 21 -2.61 -0.04 11.34
C ALA A 21 -1.81 -0.46 10.10
N MET A 22 -0.84 0.33 9.67
CA MET A 22 -0.05 0.07 8.46
C MET A 22 0.82 -1.18 8.58
N HIS A 23 1.13 -1.77 7.43
CA HIS A 23 2.24 -2.72 7.33
C HIS A 23 3.55 -1.96 7.16
N PRO A 24 4.55 -2.19 8.04
CA PRO A 24 5.83 -1.51 7.93
C PRO A 24 6.65 -2.06 6.76
N GLY A 25 7.39 -1.18 6.11
CA GLY A 25 8.21 -1.49 4.95
C GLY A 25 7.46 -1.34 3.64
N VAL A 26 8.20 -0.96 2.61
CA VAL A 26 7.68 -0.75 1.27
C VAL A 26 8.52 -1.57 0.30
N LEU A 27 7.88 -2.43 -0.49
CA LEU A 27 8.52 -3.06 -1.64
C LEU A 27 8.34 -2.18 -2.86
N THR A 28 9.45 -1.92 -3.51
CA THR A 28 9.52 -1.00 -4.64
C THR A 28 10.11 -1.68 -5.86
N CYS A 29 9.74 -1.19 -7.03
CA CYS A 29 10.35 -1.60 -8.29
C CYS A 29 10.51 -0.39 -9.23
N ALA A 30 11.34 -0.59 -10.26
CA ALA A 30 11.47 0.38 -11.34
C ALA A 30 10.38 0.17 -12.41
N PRO A 31 10.08 1.17 -13.26
CA PRO A 31 9.06 1.05 -14.30
C PRO A 31 9.30 -0.06 -15.32
N ASP A 32 10.55 -0.44 -15.56
CA ASP A 32 10.96 -1.50 -16.49
C ASP A 32 10.99 -2.90 -15.86
N THR A 33 10.62 -3.03 -14.60
CA THR A 33 10.52 -4.34 -13.92
C THR A 33 9.47 -5.20 -14.58
N SER A 34 9.84 -6.45 -14.90
CA SER A 34 8.93 -7.40 -15.55
C SER A 34 7.78 -7.84 -14.64
N VAL A 35 6.66 -8.18 -15.23
CA VAL A 35 5.49 -8.76 -14.53
C VAL A 35 5.90 -10.00 -13.75
N GLN A 36 6.75 -10.86 -14.31
CA GLN A 36 7.25 -12.04 -13.61
C GLN A 36 8.00 -11.68 -12.32
N ARG A 37 8.87 -10.65 -12.37
CA ARG A 37 9.61 -10.21 -11.18
C ARG A 37 8.69 -9.63 -10.12
N ILE A 38 7.66 -8.89 -10.52
CA ILE A 38 6.64 -8.38 -9.60
C ILE A 38 5.88 -9.53 -8.93
N ALA A 39 5.50 -10.55 -9.71
CA ALA A 39 4.83 -11.75 -9.19
C ALA A 39 5.69 -12.49 -8.17
N GLU A 40 6.99 -12.63 -8.42
CA GLU A 40 7.93 -13.23 -7.46
C GLU A 40 8.00 -12.43 -6.15
N LEU A 41 8.02 -11.11 -6.24
CA LEU A 41 8.02 -10.23 -5.06
C LEU A 41 6.72 -10.37 -4.27
N MET A 42 5.57 -10.31 -4.94
CA MET A 42 4.27 -10.41 -4.27
C MET A 42 4.09 -11.79 -3.61
N ALA A 43 4.37 -12.86 -4.33
CA ALA A 43 4.23 -14.22 -3.82
C ALA A 43 5.25 -14.52 -2.71
N GLY A 44 6.50 -14.12 -2.90
CA GLY A 44 7.57 -14.39 -1.97
C GLY A 44 7.44 -13.65 -0.63
N TYR A 45 6.87 -12.45 -0.65
CA TYR A 45 6.66 -11.66 0.57
C TYR A 45 5.22 -11.69 1.09
N GLY A 46 4.30 -12.31 0.36
CA GLY A 46 2.87 -12.35 0.73
C GLY A 46 2.23 -10.96 0.77
N ILE A 47 2.55 -10.14 -0.22
CA ILE A 47 2.05 -8.76 -0.34
C ILE A 47 1.13 -8.60 -1.56
N HIS A 48 0.26 -7.61 -1.51
CA HIS A 48 -0.78 -7.36 -2.51
C HIS A 48 -0.52 -6.11 -3.36
N ALA A 49 0.57 -5.38 -3.08
CA ALA A 49 0.92 -4.17 -3.79
C ALA A 49 2.43 -3.93 -3.80
N VAL A 50 2.93 -3.40 -4.90
CA VAL A 50 4.32 -2.95 -5.07
C VAL A 50 4.29 -1.51 -5.55
N VAL A 51 5.12 -0.67 -4.99
CA VAL A 51 5.23 0.74 -5.37
C VAL A 51 6.25 0.91 -6.48
N VAL A 52 5.85 1.55 -7.55
CA VAL A 52 6.72 1.87 -8.68
C VAL A 52 7.36 3.23 -8.43
N PHE A 53 8.69 3.28 -8.39
CA PHE A 53 9.46 4.50 -8.26
C PHE A 53 10.00 4.92 -9.63
N ARG A 54 9.98 6.22 -9.86
CA ARG A 54 10.53 6.86 -11.04
C ARG A 54 11.78 7.65 -10.67
N ARG A 55 12.78 7.64 -11.54
CA ARG A 55 13.91 8.56 -11.40
C ARG A 55 13.55 9.94 -11.92
N ASP A 56 13.83 10.93 -11.13
CA ASP A 56 13.76 12.33 -11.52
C ASP A 56 14.98 12.74 -12.33
N ARG A 57 14.89 13.90 -13.00
CA ARG A 57 16.00 14.47 -13.78
C ARG A 57 17.23 14.74 -12.94
N ASP A 58 17.05 14.98 -11.64
CA ASP A 58 18.12 15.28 -10.67
C ASP A 58 18.71 14.01 -10.02
N GLY A 59 18.31 12.81 -10.47
CA GLY A 59 18.78 11.53 -9.96
C GLY A 59 18.09 11.05 -8.68
N GLY A 60 17.10 11.79 -8.18
CA GLY A 60 16.22 11.36 -7.08
C GLY A 60 15.23 10.30 -7.53
N GLU A 61 14.69 9.56 -6.57
CA GLU A 61 13.62 8.59 -6.81
C GLU A 61 12.34 9.05 -6.12
N THR A 62 11.26 9.13 -6.88
CA THR A 62 9.94 9.49 -6.36
C THR A 62 8.93 8.38 -6.59
N PRO A 63 8.02 8.12 -5.62
CA PRO A 63 6.91 7.19 -5.81
C PRO A 63 5.98 7.74 -6.90
N TRP A 64 5.68 6.89 -7.88
CA TRP A 64 4.88 7.29 -9.02
C TRP A 64 3.53 6.58 -9.07
N SER A 65 3.52 5.27 -8.88
CA SER A 65 2.31 4.46 -9.01
C SER A 65 2.36 3.23 -8.13
N VAL A 66 1.23 2.57 -8.00
CA VAL A 66 1.10 1.30 -7.28
C VAL A 66 0.61 0.24 -8.27
N VAL A 67 1.27 -0.91 -8.27
CA VAL A 67 0.81 -2.13 -8.95
C VAL A 67 0.20 -3.05 -7.91
N SER A 68 -1.09 -3.36 -8.08
CA SER A 68 -1.81 -4.32 -7.25
C SER A 68 -1.70 -5.75 -7.80
N ASP A 69 -2.05 -6.73 -6.98
CA ASP A 69 -2.17 -8.12 -7.42
C ASP A 69 -3.21 -8.27 -8.55
N LEU A 70 -4.28 -7.49 -8.54
CA LEU A 70 -5.28 -7.49 -9.61
C LEU A 70 -4.70 -6.98 -10.94
N ASP A 71 -3.90 -5.92 -10.90
CA ASP A 71 -3.19 -5.40 -12.10
C ASP A 71 -2.25 -6.47 -12.68
N LEU A 72 -1.56 -7.20 -11.80
CA LEU A 72 -0.67 -8.29 -12.18
C LEU A 72 -1.42 -9.43 -12.88
N VAL A 73 -2.55 -9.84 -12.32
CA VAL A 73 -3.38 -10.91 -12.90
C VAL A 73 -3.91 -10.50 -14.27
N GLY A 74 -4.38 -9.28 -14.40
CA GLY A 74 -4.82 -8.73 -15.69
C GLY A 74 -3.71 -8.73 -16.74
N ALA A 75 -2.51 -8.33 -16.36
CA ALA A 75 -1.35 -8.34 -17.24
C ALA A 75 -0.92 -9.76 -17.64
N ALA A 76 -0.93 -10.70 -16.73
CA ALA A 76 -0.59 -12.11 -17.00
C ALA A 76 -1.54 -12.76 -18.02
N LEU A 77 -2.79 -12.30 -18.08
CA LEU A 77 -3.77 -12.77 -19.06
C LEU A 77 -3.59 -12.12 -20.45
N ALA A 78 -3.05 -10.91 -20.50
CA ALA A 78 -3.04 -10.09 -21.71
C ALA A 78 -1.68 -10.04 -22.43
N ASP A 79 -0.58 -9.91 -21.69
CA ASP A 79 0.75 -9.67 -22.26
C ASP A 79 1.86 -10.06 -21.27
N GLU A 80 2.55 -11.16 -21.54
CA GLU A 80 3.69 -11.64 -20.74
C GLU A 80 4.90 -10.68 -20.77
N SER A 81 4.98 -9.81 -21.77
CA SER A 81 6.06 -8.83 -21.91
C SER A 81 5.80 -7.51 -21.16
N ALA A 82 4.66 -7.39 -20.49
CA ALA A 82 4.30 -6.19 -19.74
C ALA A 82 5.30 -5.89 -18.61
N THR A 83 5.47 -4.62 -18.33
CA THR A 83 6.34 -4.11 -17.27
C THR A 83 5.52 -3.36 -16.21
N ALA A 84 6.11 -3.10 -15.06
CA ALA A 84 5.48 -2.32 -14.01
C ALA A 84 4.92 -0.99 -14.55
N GLY A 85 5.68 -0.27 -15.35
CA GLY A 85 5.26 1.01 -15.91
C GLY A 85 4.09 0.91 -16.88
N SER A 86 3.94 -0.22 -17.59
CA SER A 86 2.84 -0.41 -18.53
C SER A 86 1.54 -0.84 -17.88
N ILE A 87 1.60 -1.49 -16.72
CA ILE A 87 0.41 -1.98 -16.01
C ILE A 87 0.01 -1.09 -14.82
N ALA A 88 0.87 -0.19 -14.40
CA ALA A 88 0.60 0.74 -13.31
C ALA A 88 -0.49 1.72 -13.72
N ALA A 89 -1.72 1.44 -13.32
CA ALA A 89 -2.89 2.19 -13.76
C ALA A 89 -3.28 3.32 -12.82
N SER A 90 -2.82 3.28 -11.58
CA SER A 90 -3.27 4.20 -10.53
C SER A 90 -2.10 5.04 -10.02
N PRO A 91 -2.26 6.37 -9.94
CA PRO A 91 -1.28 7.21 -9.28
C PRO A 91 -1.15 6.81 -7.81
N VAL A 92 0.04 7.01 -7.23
CA VAL A 92 0.23 6.80 -5.80
C VAL A 92 -0.58 7.82 -5.00
N VAL A 93 -1.31 7.35 -3.99
CA VAL A 93 -1.97 8.21 -3.01
C VAL A 93 -1.24 8.03 -1.69
N THR A 94 -0.85 9.12 -1.08
CA THR A 94 -0.04 9.13 0.14
C THR A 94 -0.85 9.55 1.36
N VAL A 95 -0.41 9.08 2.51
CA VAL A 95 -0.91 9.46 3.84
C VAL A 95 0.27 9.49 4.79
N GLU A 96 0.21 10.27 5.85
CA GLU A 96 1.29 10.36 6.83
C GLU A 96 1.04 9.45 8.03
N THR A 97 2.12 9.09 8.73
CA THR A 97 2.08 8.18 9.89
C THR A 97 1.19 8.68 11.02
N ASP A 98 1.09 9.99 11.21
CA ASP A 98 0.29 10.66 12.25
C ASP A 98 -1.13 11.03 11.81
N ASP A 99 -1.46 10.82 10.55
CA ASP A 99 -2.84 10.94 10.07
C ASP A 99 -3.74 9.90 10.77
N THR A 100 -5.02 10.24 10.87
CA THR A 100 -6.03 9.30 11.38
C THR A 100 -6.43 8.27 10.34
N LEU A 101 -6.87 7.10 10.78
CA LEU A 101 -7.47 6.10 9.88
C LEU A 101 -8.74 6.62 9.20
N ALA A 102 -9.48 7.54 9.84
CA ALA A 102 -10.62 8.19 9.20
C ALA A 102 -10.18 9.00 7.97
N ARG A 103 -9.09 9.76 8.08
CA ARG A 103 -8.52 10.49 6.94
C ARG A 103 -8.05 9.54 5.83
N ALA A 104 -7.36 8.47 6.20
CA ALA A 104 -6.91 7.45 5.26
C ALA A 104 -8.08 6.78 4.54
N ALA A 105 -9.12 6.39 5.27
CA ALA A 105 -10.33 5.80 4.70
C ALA A 105 -11.03 6.75 3.71
N GLN A 106 -11.09 8.02 4.04
CA GLN A 106 -11.62 9.05 3.14
C GLN A 106 -10.81 9.13 1.83
N LEU A 107 -9.49 9.16 1.92
CA LEU A 107 -8.62 9.18 0.74
C LEU A 107 -8.79 7.92 -0.13
N MET A 108 -8.94 6.75 0.48
CA MET A 108 -9.19 5.50 -0.25
C MET A 108 -10.48 5.56 -1.06
N VAL A 109 -11.55 6.09 -0.47
CA VAL A 109 -12.85 6.21 -1.13
C VAL A 109 -12.83 7.29 -2.22
N GLU A 110 -12.29 8.46 -1.92
CA GLU A 110 -12.22 9.59 -2.86
C GLU A 110 -11.40 9.27 -4.12
N HIS A 111 -10.33 8.49 -3.96
CA HIS A 111 -9.39 8.18 -5.04
C HIS A 111 -9.55 6.76 -5.62
N ASP A 112 -10.52 5.99 -5.12
CA ASP A 112 -10.66 4.57 -5.47
C ASP A 112 -9.33 3.81 -5.32
N ALA A 113 -8.63 4.08 -4.21
CA ALA A 113 -7.29 3.59 -3.93
C ALA A 113 -7.32 2.58 -2.77
N PRO A 114 -7.22 1.28 -3.04
CA PRO A 114 -7.24 0.25 -2.00
C PRO A 114 -5.94 0.16 -1.20
N HIS A 115 -4.89 0.81 -1.65
CA HIS A 115 -3.58 0.87 -1.01
C HIS A 115 -3.07 2.31 -0.97
N LEU A 116 -2.64 2.75 0.20
CA LEU A 116 -2.00 4.06 0.39
C LEU A 116 -0.53 3.85 0.76
N LEU A 117 0.33 4.68 0.19
CA LEU A 117 1.71 4.78 0.61
C LEU A 117 1.80 5.64 1.86
N VAL A 118 2.37 5.08 2.92
CA VAL A 118 2.54 5.80 4.18
C VAL A 118 3.92 6.45 4.21
N LEU A 119 3.90 7.76 4.41
CA LEU A 119 5.10 8.57 4.58
C LEU A 119 5.31 8.89 6.06
N ASP A 120 6.56 8.90 6.49
CA ASP A 120 6.90 9.40 7.82
C ASP A 120 6.57 10.89 7.91
N ALA A 121 5.86 11.28 8.97
CA ALA A 121 5.39 12.66 9.13
C ALA A 121 6.53 13.69 9.25
N ASP A 122 7.68 13.28 9.78
CA ASP A 122 8.83 14.16 10.01
C ASP A 122 9.78 14.21 8.81
N THR A 123 10.04 13.06 8.19
CA THR A 123 11.07 12.91 7.14
C THR A 123 10.49 12.83 5.73
N THR A 124 9.20 12.61 5.57
CA THR A 124 8.51 12.34 4.30
C THR A 124 9.01 11.11 3.54
N HIS A 125 9.80 10.26 4.18
CA HIS A 125 10.23 8.99 3.59
C HIS A 125 9.12 7.94 3.63
N PRO A 126 8.98 7.11 2.59
CA PRO A 126 8.07 5.97 2.60
C PRO A 126 8.44 4.97 3.68
N VAL A 127 7.49 4.64 4.55
CA VAL A 127 7.71 3.75 5.70
C VAL A 127 6.78 2.54 5.74
N GLY A 128 5.70 2.55 4.98
CA GLY A 128 4.74 1.46 4.99
C GLY A 128 3.65 1.56 3.93
N ILE A 129 2.79 0.57 3.94
CA ILE A 129 1.57 0.50 3.12
C ILE A 129 0.38 0.31 4.03
N LEU A 130 -0.68 1.05 3.79
CA LEU A 130 -1.99 0.88 4.41
C LEU A 130 -2.98 0.37 3.37
N SER A 131 -3.62 -0.76 3.65
CA SER A 131 -4.64 -1.35 2.78
C SER A 131 -6.05 -1.18 3.33
N THR A 132 -7.04 -1.36 2.46
CA THR A 132 -8.45 -1.42 2.88
C THR A 132 -8.71 -2.52 3.91
N LEU A 133 -7.97 -3.62 3.84
CA LEU A 133 -8.09 -4.70 4.84
C LEU A 133 -7.60 -4.26 6.22
N ASP A 134 -6.56 -3.42 6.30
CA ASP A 134 -6.08 -2.87 7.57
C ASP A 134 -7.13 -1.97 8.22
N VAL A 135 -7.82 -1.17 7.43
CA VAL A 135 -8.95 -0.34 7.90
C VAL A 135 -10.11 -1.22 8.36
N ALA A 136 -10.44 -2.25 7.59
CA ALA A 136 -11.50 -3.21 7.97
C ALA A 136 -11.17 -3.92 9.29
N ALA A 137 -9.93 -4.33 9.50
CA ALA A 137 -9.49 -4.94 10.76
C ALA A 137 -9.66 -3.97 11.94
N ALA A 138 -9.33 -2.71 11.78
CA ALA A 138 -9.54 -1.69 12.80
C ALA A 138 -11.03 -1.49 13.12
N VAL A 139 -11.89 -1.45 12.11
CA VAL A 139 -13.36 -1.37 12.29
C VAL A 139 -13.89 -2.58 13.05
N ALA A 140 -13.35 -3.76 12.79
CA ALA A 140 -13.73 -5.00 13.47
C ALA A 140 -13.20 -5.08 14.91
N GLY A 141 -12.40 -4.11 15.36
CA GLY A 141 -11.74 -4.14 16.67
C GLY A 141 -10.68 -5.24 16.78
N MET A 142 -10.19 -5.74 15.66
CA MET A 142 -9.10 -6.71 15.61
C MET A 142 -7.78 -5.97 15.76
N SER A 143 -6.91 -6.49 16.64
CA SER A 143 -5.53 -5.99 16.70
C SER A 143 -4.87 -6.19 15.35
N VAL A 144 -4.47 -5.08 14.73
CA VAL A 144 -3.60 -5.15 13.58
C VAL A 144 -2.32 -5.88 14.02
N ARG A 145 -1.97 -6.91 13.33
CA ARG A 145 -0.91 -7.85 13.69
C ARG A 145 0.36 -7.10 14.04
N SER A 146 0.77 -7.15 15.28
CA SER A 146 2.17 -7.02 15.67
C SER A 146 2.91 -8.29 15.23
N GLY A 147 3.05 -8.45 13.92
CA GLY A 147 4.02 -9.40 13.39
C GLY A 147 5.41 -8.86 13.65
N PRO A 148 6.41 -9.71 13.99
CA PRO A 148 7.77 -9.24 14.14
C PRO A 148 8.20 -8.53 12.85
N PRO A 149 9.00 -7.45 12.95
CA PRO A 149 9.49 -6.75 11.77
C PRO A 149 10.21 -7.75 10.87
N ARG A 150 9.69 -7.96 9.67
CA ARG A 150 10.35 -8.80 8.68
C ARG A 150 11.71 -8.17 8.41
N ARG A 151 12.77 -8.86 8.78
CA ARG A 151 14.15 -8.43 8.52
C ARG A 151 14.26 -8.02 7.06
N ARG A 152 14.73 -6.80 6.83
CA ARG A 152 15.17 -6.35 5.51
C ARG A 152 16.21 -7.35 5.00
N ARG A 153 15.80 -8.28 4.15
CA ARG A 153 16.76 -8.87 3.24
C ARG A 153 17.03 -7.81 2.17
N ARG A 154 18.21 -7.25 2.20
CA ARG A 154 18.71 -6.50 1.04
C ARG A 154 18.54 -7.44 -0.15
N ALA A 155 17.71 -7.03 -1.12
CA ALA A 155 17.73 -7.66 -2.42
C ALA A 155 19.16 -7.42 -2.93
N GLY A 156 19.99 -8.46 -2.90
CA GLY A 156 21.28 -8.47 -3.56
C GLY A 156 21.06 -8.21 -5.04
N VAL A 157 21.91 -7.39 -5.56
CA VAL A 157 22.03 -6.95 -6.95
C VAL A 157 21.73 -8.07 -7.95
#